data_0cfc5c262d92e98798e16fdb67a32c12
#
_entry.id   0cfc5c262d92e98798e16fdb67a32c12
#
_cell.length_a   1.000
_cell.length_b   1.000
_cell.length_c   1.000
_cell.angle_alpha   90.00
_cell.angle_beta   90.00
_cell.angle_gamma   90.00
#
_symmetry.space_group_name_H-M   'P 1'
#
loop_
_entity.id
_entity.type
_entity.pdbx_description
1 polymer ?
#
loop_
_entity_poly.entity_id
_entity_poly.type
_entity_poly.pdbx_seq_one_letter_code
_entity_poly.pdbx_strand_id
1 'polypeptide(L)'
;MKLLFSHNETPCIIITMEVDDLPIELEVANALKLGHLMMGTAESCTGGKIASMITSMAGSSEYFTGGVVAYCNEVKHHVLGVSEADLNTFGAVSQPVVEQMARGTMRVLGCDCAVATSGIAGPGGGTPSKPVGTVWICLLYT
;
A
#
# COMPACT_ATOMS: atom_id res chain seq x y z
N MET A 1 5.84 -10.06 9.44
CA MET A 1 4.94 -9.17 8.69
C MET A 1 3.84 -8.70 9.63
N LYS A 2 3.68 -7.40 9.85
CA LYS A 2 2.55 -6.84 10.61
C LYS A 2 1.58 -6.25 9.61
N LEU A 3 0.38 -6.82 9.53
CA LEU A 3 -0.75 -6.24 8.81
C LEU A 3 -1.52 -5.34 9.78
N LEU A 4 -1.75 -4.10 9.39
CA LEU A 4 -2.60 -3.16 10.12
C LEU A 4 -3.84 -2.86 9.27
N PHE A 5 -4.98 -3.12 9.86
CA PHE A 5 -6.27 -2.67 9.34
C PHE A 5 -6.71 -1.48 10.21
N SER A 6 -6.84 -0.31 9.60
CA SER A 6 -7.36 0.88 10.29
C SER A 6 -8.81 1.09 9.92
N HIS A 7 -9.68 1.12 10.92
CA HIS A 7 -11.11 1.42 10.78
C HIS A 7 -11.40 2.89 11.00
N ASN A 8 -12.10 3.53 10.07
CA ASN A 8 -13.04 4.60 10.37
C ASN A 8 -14.46 4.04 10.15
N GLU A 9 -15.14 3.74 11.24
CA GLU A 9 -16.59 3.49 11.42
C GLU A 9 -17.45 3.02 10.22
N THR A 10 -16.96 2.04 9.44
CA THR A 10 -17.79 1.34 8.45
C THR A 10 -17.68 -0.16 8.65
N PRO A 11 -18.77 -0.93 8.51
CA PRO A 11 -18.77 -2.36 8.83
C PRO A 11 -17.78 -3.12 7.94
N CYS A 12 -16.94 -3.90 8.60
CA CYS A 12 -16.01 -4.82 7.96
C CYS A 12 -16.79 -5.85 7.14
N ILE A 13 -16.65 -5.82 5.82
CA ILE A 13 -17.12 -6.92 4.97
C ILE A 13 -16.04 -8.00 5.04
N ILE A 14 -16.27 -9.02 5.85
CA ILE A 14 -15.45 -10.24 5.80
C ILE A 14 -15.91 -11.02 4.58
N ILE A 15 -15.15 -10.94 3.49
CA ILE A 15 -15.34 -11.82 2.35
C ILE A 15 -14.63 -13.12 2.69
N THR A 16 -15.37 -14.12 3.16
CA THR A 16 -14.88 -15.49 3.21
C THR A 16 -15.00 -16.07 1.81
N MET A 17 -13.93 -16.01 1.04
CA MET A 17 -13.85 -16.74 -0.22
C MET A 17 -13.32 -18.14 0.06
N GLU A 18 -14.01 -19.17 -0.45
CA GLU A 18 -13.41 -20.49 -0.61
C GLU A 18 -12.23 -20.33 -1.58
N VAL A 19 -11.05 -20.80 -1.15
CA VAL A 19 -9.81 -20.65 -1.92
C VAL A 19 -9.86 -21.65 -3.07
N ASP A 20 -10.47 -21.26 -4.18
CA ASP A 20 -10.09 -21.82 -5.46
C ASP A 20 -8.73 -21.25 -5.83
N ASP A 21 -7.82 -22.06 -6.41
CA ASP A 21 -6.44 -21.71 -6.77
C ASP A 21 -6.33 -20.60 -7.84
N LEU A 22 -7.03 -19.49 -7.65
CA LEU A 22 -6.95 -18.33 -8.55
C LEU A 22 -5.67 -17.52 -8.24
N PRO A 23 -5.02 -16.97 -9.26
CA PRO A 23 -3.96 -16.01 -9.05
C PRO A 23 -4.45 -14.85 -8.18
N ILE A 24 -3.63 -14.41 -7.21
CA ILE A 24 -4.01 -13.34 -6.26
C ILE A 24 -4.42 -12.05 -6.98
N GLU A 25 -3.82 -11.76 -8.14
CA GLU A 25 -4.15 -10.61 -8.97
C GLU A 25 -5.60 -10.67 -9.46
N LEU A 26 -6.09 -11.86 -9.79
CA LEU A 26 -7.47 -12.07 -10.23
C LEU A 26 -8.45 -11.96 -9.05
N GLU A 27 -8.09 -12.46 -7.88
CA GLU A 27 -8.90 -12.31 -6.67
C GLU A 27 -9.07 -10.82 -6.31
N VAL A 28 -7.97 -10.06 -6.32
CA VAL A 28 -7.99 -8.61 -6.08
C VAL A 28 -8.83 -7.88 -7.13
N ALA A 29 -8.67 -8.21 -8.42
CA ALA A 29 -9.46 -7.63 -9.49
C ALA A 29 -10.97 -7.87 -9.29
N ASN A 30 -11.35 -9.10 -8.95
CA ASN A 30 -12.74 -9.47 -8.72
C ASN A 30 -13.32 -8.73 -7.50
N ALA A 31 -12.57 -8.65 -6.40
CA ALA A 31 -13.00 -7.94 -5.20
C ALA A 31 -13.22 -6.43 -5.45
N LEU A 32 -12.29 -5.79 -6.15
CA LEU A 32 -12.40 -4.37 -6.48
C LEU A 32 -13.55 -4.07 -7.45
N LYS A 33 -13.73 -4.90 -8.49
CA LYS A 33 -14.85 -4.78 -9.42
C LYS A 33 -16.19 -4.99 -8.74
N LEU A 34 -16.31 -6.00 -7.88
CA LEU A 34 -17.53 -6.27 -7.12
C LEU A 34 -17.89 -5.11 -6.19
N GLY A 35 -16.86 -4.51 -5.55
CA GLY A 35 -17.03 -3.36 -4.66
C GLY A 35 -17.18 -2.03 -5.40
N HIS A 36 -17.03 -1.98 -6.72
CA HIS A 36 -16.95 -0.74 -7.51
C HIS A 36 -15.89 0.23 -6.97
N LEU A 37 -14.74 -0.32 -6.52
CA LEU A 37 -13.67 0.45 -5.88
C LEU A 37 -12.51 0.71 -6.85
N MET A 38 -12.02 1.94 -6.83
CA MET A 38 -10.77 2.32 -7.47
C MET A 38 -9.62 2.21 -6.47
N MET A 39 -8.55 1.54 -6.87
CA MET A 39 -7.38 1.30 -6.02
C MET A 39 -6.15 2.08 -6.51
N GLY A 40 -5.34 2.53 -5.55
CA GLY A 40 -4.01 3.10 -5.79
C GLY A 40 -2.93 2.40 -4.98
N THR A 41 -1.65 2.56 -5.37
CA THR A 41 -0.51 2.04 -4.61
C THR A 41 0.51 3.12 -4.27
N ALA A 42 1.15 3.01 -3.09
CA ALA A 42 2.35 3.75 -2.73
C ALA A 42 3.45 2.77 -2.33
N GLU A 43 4.46 2.65 -3.15
CA GLU A 43 5.46 1.62 -3.02
C GLU A 43 6.85 2.19 -2.73
N SER A 44 7.49 1.71 -1.67
CA SER A 44 8.87 2.01 -1.36
C SER A 44 9.74 0.79 -1.65
N CYS A 45 9.87 -0.16 -0.73
CA CYS A 45 10.73 -1.32 -0.89
C CYS A 45 10.30 -2.29 -2.00
N THR A 46 9.06 -2.27 -2.44
CA THR A 46 8.54 -3.09 -3.54
C THR A 46 8.79 -2.48 -4.93
N GLY A 47 9.11 -1.18 -4.99
CA GLY A 47 9.60 -0.51 -6.20
C GLY A 47 8.63 -0.48 -7.39
N GLY A 48 7.31 -0.60 -7.17
CA GLY A 48 6.29 -0.64 -8.22
C GLY A 48 5.82 -2.05 -8.58
N LYS A 49 6.28 -3.08 -7.86
CA LYS A 49 5.92 -4.47 -8.15
C LYS A 49 4.44 -4.75 -7.95
N ILE A 50 3.80 -4.17 -6.93
CA ILE A 50 2.36 -4.34 -6.68
C ILE A 50 1.56 -3.73 -7.84
N ALA A 51 1.88 -2.51 -8.23
CA ALA A 51 1.25 -1.87 -9.40
C ALA A 51 1.44 -2.70 -10.67
N SER A 52 2.64 -3.23 -10.88
CA SER A 52 2.95 -4.10 -12.02
C SER A 52 2.11 -5.39 -12.02
N MET A 53 1.95 -6.04 -10.87
CA MET A 53 1.10 -7.25 -10.75
C MET A 53 -0.35 -6.93 -11.05
N ILE A 54 -0.90 -5.84 -10.50
CA ILE A 54 -2.28 -5.42 -10.76
C ILE A 54 -2.50 -5.12 -12.25
N THR A 55 -1.57 -4.39 -12.87
CA THR A 55 -1.69 -3.99 -14.27
C THR A 55 -1.36 -5.11 -15.26
N SER A 56 -0.83 -6.25 -14.81
CA SER A 56 -0.68 -7.45 -15.65
C SER A 56 -2.02 -8.06 -16.06
N MET A 57 -3.10 -7.73 -15.34
CA MET A 57 -4.45 -8.22 -15.63
C MET A 57 -5.13 -7.34 -16.67
N ALA A 58 -5.70 -7.97 -17.70
CA ALA A 58 -6.50 -7.27 -18.70
C ALA A 58 -7.70 -6.57 -18.06
N GLY A 59 -7.96 -5.32 -18.45
CA GLY A 59 -9.04 -4.50 -17.89
C GLY A 59 -8.75 -3.88 -16.52
N SER A 60 -7.49 -3.86 -16.08
CA SER A 60 -7.11 -3.28 -14.79
C SER A 60 -7.46 -1.80 -14.63
N SER A 61 -7.59 -1.05 -15.73
CA SER A 61 -8.03 0.34 -15.72
C SER A 61 -9.45 0.55 -15.17
N GLU A 62 -10.24 -0.51 -15.05
CA GLU A 62 -11.58 -0.44 -14.47
C GLU A 62 -11.56 -0.34 -12.93
N TYR A 63 -10.44 -0.69 -12.29
CA TYR A 63 -10.32 -0.74 -10.83
C TYR A 63 -8.97 -0.24 -10.29
N PHE A 64 -8.03 0.15 -11.14
CA PHE A 64 -6.72 0.65 -10.72
C PHE A 64 -6.45 2.03 -11.32
N THR A 65 -6.31 3.03 -10.43
CA THR A 65 -6.06 4.43 -10.81
C THR A 65 -4.58 4.67 -11.13
N GLY A 66 -3.68 4.03 -10.38
CA GLY A 66 -2.25 4.23 -10.56
C GLY A 66 -1.43 3.95 -9.31
N GLY A 67 -0.13 4.22 -9.38
CA GLY A 67 0.79 4.02 -8.27
C GLY A 67 1.88 5.07 -8.18
N VAL A 68 2.33 5.34 -6.96
CA VAL A 68 3.47 6.21 -6.67
C VAL A 68 4.62 5.36 -6.15
N VAL A 69 5.75 5.34 -6.84
CA VAL A 69 6.98 4.75 -6.34
C VAL A 69 7.68 5.79 -5.46
N ALA A 70 7.39 5.77 -4.16
CA ALA A 70 7.91 6.70 -3.16
C ALA A 70 9.19 6.14 -2.52
N TYR A 71 10.26 6.02 -3.31
CA TYR A 71 11.49 5.33 -2.89
C TYR A 71 12.32 6.17 -1.91
N CYS A 72 12.44 7.47 -2.11
CA CYS A 72 13.13 8.40 -1.20
C CYS A 72 12.14 9.16 -0.29
N ASN A 73 12.66 9.77 0.77
CA ASN A 73 11.84 10.51 1.73
C ASN A 73 11.24 11.78 1.13
N GLU A 74 11.93 12.41 0.20
CA GLU A 74 11.46 13.60 -0.51
C GLU A 74 10.17 13.31 -1.28
N VAL A 75 10.08 12.19 -1.96
CA VAL A 75 8.85 11.77 -2.66
C VAL A 75 7.74 11.43 -1.66
N LYS A 76 8.06 10.74 -0.56
CA LYS A 76 7.09 10.49 0.51
C LYS A 76 6.49 11.79 1.04
N HIS A 77 7.34 12.80 1.28
CA HIS A 77 6.91 14.09 1.81
C HIS A 77 6.18 14.93 0.74
N HIS A 78 6.84 15.24 -0.37
CA HIS A 78 6.30 16.21 -1.33
C HIS A 78 5.12 15.69 -2.15
N VAL A 79 5.09 14.40 -2.47
CA VAL A 79 4.02 13.82 -3.28
C VAL A 79 2.90 13.28 -2.40
N LEU A 80 3.23 12.48 -1.41
CA LEU A 80 2.23 11.80 -0.57
C LEU A 80 1.86 12.59 0.68
N GLY A 81 2.61 13.67 1.02
CA GLY A 81 2.36 14.52 2.18
C GLY A 81 2.70 13.86 3.51
N VAL A 82 3.63 12.91 3.52
CA VAL A 82 4.15 12.33 4.76
C VAL A 82 4.86 13.41 5.57
N SER A 83 4.57 13.48 6.87
CA SER A 83 5.17 14.45 7.78
C SER A 83 6.68 14.28 7.89
N GLU A 84 7.44 15.35 7.69
CA GLU A 84 8.89 15.35 7.94
C GLU A 84 9.22 15.02 9.39
N ALA A 85 8.40 15.50 10.34
CA ALA A 85 8.57 15.19 11.76
C ALA A 85 8.47 13.69 12.03
N ASP A 86 7.52 13.00 11.39
CA ASP A 86 7.36 11.54 11.54
C ASP A 86 8.45 10.76 10.81
N LEU A 87 8.88 11.21 9.64
CA LEU A 87 10.04 10.65 8.94
C LEU A 87 11.31 10.74 9.80
N ASN A 88 11.53 11.87 10.49
CA ASN A 88 12.69 12.08 11.36
C ASN A 88 12.57 11.31 12.69
N THR A 89 11.38 11.21 13.26
CA THR A 89 11.15 10.58 14.57
C THR A 89 11.11 9.07 14.48
N PHE A 90 10.34 8.53 13.53
CA PHE A 90 10.06 7.10 13.41
C PHE A 90 10.83 6.43 12.28
N GLY A 91 11.38 7.21 11.35
CA GLY A 91 12.02 6.73 10.13
C GLY A 91 11.02 6.25 9.09
N ALA A 92 11.49 6.14 7.85
CA ALA A 92 10.65 5.75 6.71
C ALA A 92 9.95 4.39 6.87
N VAL A 93 10.59 3.46 7.56
CA VAL A 93 10.07 2.10 7.82
C VAL A 93 9.37 2.09 9.17
N SER A 94 8.13 2.56 9.21
CA SER A 94 7.33 2.67 10.43
C SER A 94 5.84 2.74 10.12
N GLN A 95 5.03 2.39 11.12
CA GLN A 95 3.57 2.44 11.01
C GLN A 95 3.05 3.84 10.67
N PRO A 96 3.43 4.92 11.38
CA PRO A 96 2.90 6.26 11.08
C PRO A 96 3.20 6.71 9.64
N VAL A 97 4.36 6.33 9.12
CA VAL A 97 4.77 6.71 7.76
C VAL A 97 3.99 5.94 6.72
N VAL A 98 3.83 4.62 6.86
CA VAL A 98 3.09 3.83 5.86
C VAL A 98 1.60 4.17 5.82
N GLU A 99 1.00 4.51 6.97
CA GLU A 99 -0.38 5.00 7.03
C GLU A 99 -0.55 6.34 6.29
N GLN A 100 0.37 7.27 6.50
CA GLN A 100 0.37 8.55 5.78
C GLN A 100 0.60 8.36 4.28
N MET A 101 1.46 7.42 3.89
CA MET A 101 1.64 7.06 2.47
C MET A 101 0.33 6.59 1.85
N ALA A 102 -0.40 5.70 2.51
CA ALA A 102 -1.70 5.21 2.02
C ALA A 102 -2.73 6.34 1.90
N ARG A 103 -2.89 7.18 2.94
CA ARG A 103 -3.78 8.35 2.91
C ARG A 103 -3.40 9.34 1.81
N GLY A 104 -2.09 9.60 1.67
CA GLY A 104 -1.56 10.48 0.62
C GLY A 104 -1.87 9.95 -0.77
N THR A 105 -1.78 8.64 -0.97
CA THR A 105 -2.12 7.99 -2.23
C THR A 105 -3.58 8.20 -2.59
N MET A 106 -4.50 7.94 -1.66
CA MET A 106 -5.93 8.15 -1.89
C MET A 106 -6.24 9.60 -2.27
N ARG A 107 -5.61 10.56 -1.57
CA ARG A 107 -5.78 11.99 -1.88
C ARG A 107 -5.23 12.38 -3.24
N VAL A 108 -4.02 11.94 -3.59
CA VAL A 108 -3.32 12.34 -4.83
C VAL A 108 -3.95 11.70 -6.06
N LEU A 109 -4.33 10.43 -5.94
CA LEU A 109 -4.88 9.65 -7.05
C LEU A 109 -6.41 9.70 -7.13
N GLY A 110 -7.09 10.21 -6.08
CA GLY A 110 -8.56 10.25 -6.03
C GLY A 110 -9.16 8.84 -6.04
N CYS A 111 -8.56 7.89 -5.35
CA CYS A 111 -9.01 6.49 -5.31
C CYS A 111 -9.68 6.15 -3.97
N ASP A 112 -10.50 5.10 -3.97
CA ASP A 112 -11.32 4.67 -2.84
C ASP A 112 -10.52 3.85 -1.81
N CYS A 113 -9.49 3.17 -2.28
CA CYS A 113 -8.58 2.41 -1.41
C CYS A 113 -7.14 2.51 -1.89
N ALA A 114 -6.20 2.30 -0.97
CA ALA A 114 -4.78 2.33 -1.27
C ALA A 114 -4.00 1.27 -0.48
N VAL A 115 -3.02 0.66 -1.14
CA VAL A 115 -1.99 -0.16 -0.50
C VAL A 115 -0.69 0.62 -0.47
N ALA A 116 -0.08 0.73 0.71
CA ALA A 116 1.24 1.32 0.88
C ALA A 116 2.22 0.33 1.47
N THR A 117 3.47 0.37 1.00
CA THR A 117 4.56 -0.48 1.49
C THR A 117 5.80 0.35 1.82
N SER A 118 6.42 0.07 2.97
CA SER A 118 7.73 0.61 3.32
C SER A 118 8.52 -0.44 4.10
N GLY A 119 9.77 -0.67 3.72
CA GLY A 119 10.54 -1.77 4.32
C GLY A 119 12.03 -1.71 4.02
N ILE A 120 12.75 -2.63 4.65
CA ILE A 120 14.19 -2.86 4.50
C ILE A 120 14.37 -4.18 3.75
N ALA A 121 14.51 -4.10 2.43
CA ALA A 121 14.64 -5.28 1.58
C ALA A 121 16.02 -5.96 1.70
N GLY A 122 17.04 -5.22 2.14
CA GLY A 122 18.42 -5.72 2.23
C GLY A 122 19.20 -5.60 0.92
N PRO A 123 20.43 -6.09 0.86
CA PRO A 123 21.15 -6.85 1.90
C PRO A 123 21.60 -6.02 3.10
N GLY A 124 21.64 -4.68 2.99
CA GLY A 124 22.03 -3.77 4.05
C GLY A 124 20.86 -2.94 4.59
N GLY A 125 21.15 -1.95 5.48
CA GLY A 125 20.18 -1.00 5.99
C GLY A 125 19.37 -1.46 7.22
N GLY A 126 19.56 -2.70 7.66
CA GLY A 126 18.93 -3.18 8.89
C GLY A 126 19.58 -2.66 10.16
N THR A 127 18.78 -2.55 11.22
CA THR A 127 19.23 -2.23 12.58
C THR A 127 18.73 -3.32 13.55
N PRO A 128 19.23 -3.39 14.80
CA PRO A 128 18.71 -4.35 15.78
C PRO A 128 17.21 -4.22 16.03
N SER A 129 16.66 -3.01 15.96
CA SER A 129 15.21 -2.75 16.14
C SER A 129 14.39 -2.92 14.86
N LYS A 130 15.04 -2.83 13.70
CA LYS A 130 14.42 -2.99 12.37
C LYS A 130 15.37 -3.80 11.48
N PRO A 131 15.42 -5.13 11.64
CA PRO A 131 16.32 -5.98 10.84
C PRO A 131 15.92 -5.99 9.36
N VAL A 132 16.84 -6.44 8.50
CA VAL A 132 16.54 -6.73 7.09
C VAL A 132 15.35 -7.69 7.03
N GLY A 133 14.43 -7.44 6.10
CA GLY A 133 13.15 -8.15 5.99
C GLY A 133 12.01 -7.50 6.78
N THR A 134 12.26 -6.43 7.54
CA THR A 134 11.17 -5.64 8.16
C THR A 134 10.41 -4.91 7.08
N VAL A 135 9.11 -5.21 6.95
CA VAL A 135 8.20 -4.55 6.01
C VAL A 135 6.91 -4.16 6.72
N TRP A 136 6.52 -2.92 6.54
CA TRP A 136 5.20 -2.39 6.88
C TRP A 136 4.32 -2.34 5.64
N ILE A 137 3.10 -2.86 5.78
CA ILE A 137 2.08 -2.82 4.74
C ILE A 137 0.84 -2.19 5.37
N CYS A 138 0.29 -1.18 4.71
CA CYS A 138 -0.97 -0.57 5.08
C CYS A 138 -1.96 -0.72 3.93
N LEU A 139 -3.13 -1.28 4.22
CA LEU A 139 -4.31 -1.20 3.37
C LEU A 139 -5.28 -0.21 4.02
N LEU A 140 -5.63 0.84 3.31
CA LEU A 140 -6.60 1.83 3.73
C LEU A 140 -7.75 1.89 2.72
N TYR A 141 -8.97 1.98 3.20
CA TYR A 141 -10.19 2.15 2.40
C TYR A 141 -11.19 3.06 3.11
N THR A 142 -12.11 3.66 2.37
CA THR A 142 -13.20 4.51 2.88
C THR A 142 -14.54 3.80 2.86
#